data_d5eb66e5b041bf39ffe5fcda3bbf13d8
#
_entry.id   d5eb66e5b041bf39ffe5fcda3bbf13d8
#
_cell.length_a   1.000
_cell.length_b   1.000
_cell.length_c   1.000
_cell.angle_alpha   90.00
_cell.angle_beta   90.00
_cell.angle_gamma   90.00
#
_symmetry.space_group_name_H-M   'P 1'
#
loop_
_entity.id
_entity.type
_entity.pdbx_description
1 polymer ?
#
loop_
_entity_poly.entity_id
_entity_poly.type
_entity_poly.pdbx_seq_one_letter_code
_entity_poly.pdbx_strand_id
1 'polypeptide(L)'
;MINTSQDLKDLLFRINRKRYPAYKDTKGSYRFPGYVLSIDHVQGDPFAAPSKISLHIKGAQAGFPESLYATREMRIALQNQLIRGFAAHIEKYNFRAKGSGKSGLIAISKPGQEILERSACTMDAKNGDLTIRLEVGFPANGRTINSGELIKILFDFLPVCVKDALFYRNLDARKLEQVRALAEDQTFIRKELAARNLTAFVANGSVLPRESGVSSRPMKNGIPFVSPDSMAVTLDLPNHGPLTGMGIPCGITLIVGGGYHGKSTLLEALELGVYNHIAGDGREYVITRDDAVKIRAEDGRSIKHTDISFFINDLPNHKDTHSFYSEDASGSTSQAANVIEALETGSHLLLIDEDTSATNFMIRDELMQRVVNRNQEPITPFIERVQWLSDAQGISSILVAGSSGSYFHVADTILQMDHYKPVDITAFAKKEAEAFPSIQPSAPSGAVADYRRVIQPDPAFRPDRRLKMKVLGMDSISVNHDAIDLRCLEQLADPEQIQALSALLCYVERRLFNGKDTLHQIMDQLDKELSTRGLEILSEGGRLAPNLAMPRIQEVYACINRFRGLKI
;
A
#
# COMPACT_ATOMS: atom_id res chain seq x y z
N MET A 1 21.89 9.81 29.44
CA MET A 1 23.34 9.78 29.15
C MET A 1 23.63 8.78 28.06
N ILE A 2 24.55 9.08 27.15
CA ILE A 2 24.99 8.14 26.10
C ILE A 2 26.31 7.52 26.61
N ASN A 3 26.29 6.20 26.82
CA ASN A 3 27.47 5.44 27.23
C ASN A 3 28.44 5.24 26.04
N THR A 4 29.66 4.77 26.30
CA THR A 4 30.61 4.41 25.24
C THR A 4 30.37 2.98 24.75
N SER A 5 30.84 2.66 23.55
CA SER A 5 30.83 1.27 23.04
C SER A 5 31.65 0.33 23.96
N GLN A 6 32.68 0.85 24.61
CA GLN A 6 33.47 0.06 25.58
C GLN A 6 32.63 -0.31 26.82
N ASP A 7 31.82 0.62 27.36
CA ASP A 7 30.90 0.33 28.46
C ASP A 7 29.94 -0.81 28.13
N LEU A 8 29.41 -0.83 26.89
CA LEU A 8 28.58 -1.95 26.41
C LEU A 8 29.37 -3.27 26.38
N LYS A 9 30.57 -3.23 25.85
CA LYS A 9 31.43 -4.42 25.75
C LYS A 9 31.76 -5.01 27.12
N ASP A 10 32.13 -4.16 28.08
CA ASP A 10 32.41 -4.55 29.44
C ASP A 10 31.18 -5.10 30.17
N LEU A 11 30.01 -4.49 29.94
CA LEU A 11 28.74 -5.00 30.42
C LEU A 11 28.43 -6.39 29.86
N LEU A 12 28.62 -6.59 28.54
CA LEU A 12 28.42 -7.89 27.89
C LEU A 12 29.34 -8.97 28.45
N PHE A 13 30.60 -8.66 28.73
CA PHE A 13 31.49 -9.59 29.41
C PHE A 13 31.01 -9.92 30.83
N ARG A 14 30.54 -8.94 31.60
CA ARG A 14 30.04 -9.11 32.97
C ARG A 14 28.79 -9.96 33.08
N ILE A 15 27.89 -9.92 32.06
CA ILE A 15 26.66 -10.70 32.04
C ILE A 15 26.80 -12.06 31.32
N ASN A 16 27.97 -12.35 30.76
CA ASN A 16 28.20 -13.62 30.05
C ASN A 16 27.93 -14.81 30.98
N ARG A 17 27.31 -15.84 30.43
CA ARG A 17 26.87 -17.06 31.13
C ARG A 17 25.80 -16.84 32.23
N LYS A 18 25.28 -15.61 32.42
CA LYS A 18 24.10 -15.38 33.26
C LYS A 18 22.82 -15.86 32.56
N ARG A 19 21.71 -15.88 33.32
CA ARG A 19 20.37 -16.17 32.75
C ARG A 19 19.96 -15.08 31.75
N TYR A 20 19.24 -15.46 30.71
CA TYR A 20 18.85 -14.61 29.57
C TYR A 20 18.29 -13.22 29.97
N PRO A 21 17.42 -13.09 30.99
CA PRO A 21 16.89 -11.78 31.40
C PRO A 21 17.94 -10.72 31.75
N ALA A 22 19.19 -11.10 32.07
CA ALA A 22 20.26 -10.13 32.34
C ALA A 22 20.66 -9.31 31.07
N TYR A 23 20.28 -9.73 29.88
CA TYR A 23 20.39 -8.87 28.69
C TYR A 23 19.59 -7.58 28.79
N LYS A 24 18.57 -7.49 29.65
CA LYS A 24 17.81 -6.24 29.87
C LYS A 24 18.68 -5.09 30.35
N ASP A 25 19.81 -5.41 31.04
CA ASP A 25 20.76 -4.42 31.49
C ASP A 25 21.48 -3.68 30.36
N THR A 26 21.48 -4.28 29.14
CA THR A 26 22.08 -3.65 27.95
C THR A 26 21.19 -2.58 27.30
N LYS A 27 19.95 -2.39 27.76
CA LYS A 27 19.04 -1.37 27.20
C LYS A 27 19.62 0.02 27.44
N GLY A 28 19.79 0.79 26.34
CA GLY A 28 20.36 2.14 26.38
C GLY A 28 21.01 2.53 25.07
N SER A 29 21.70 3.68 25.07
CA SER A 29 22.38 4.22 23.90
C SER A 29 23.89 4.25 24.10
N TYR A 30 24.63 3.86 23.07
CA TYR A 30 26.07 3.65 23.09
C TYR A 30 26.72 4.31 21.88
N ARG A 31 27.79 5.08 22.13
CA ARG A 31 28.54 5.78 21.09
C ARG A 31 29.55 4.86 20.42
N PHE A 32 29.37 4.63 19.15
CA PHE A 32 30.31 3.97 18.25
C PHE A 32 31.00 4.99 17.33
N PRO A 33 32.09 4.64 16.64
CA PRO A 33 32.71 5.50 15.66
C PRO A 33 31.73 5.82 14.52
N GLY A 34 31.30 7.09 14.40
CA GLY A 34 30.43 7.58 13.33
C GLY A 34 28.92 7.40 13.57
N TYR A 35 28.47 6.73 14.64
CA TYR A 35 27.05 6.56 14.94
C TYR A 35 26.79 6.29 16.42
N VAL A 36 25.53 6.41 16.82
CA VAL A 36 25.04 5.97 18.13
C VAL A 36 24.16 4.73 17.91
N LEU A 37 24.48 3.64 18.60
CA LEU A 37 23.65 2.44 18.67
C LEU A 37 22.74 2.53 19.88
N SER A 38 21.44 2.39 19.70
CA SER A 38 20.44 2.30 20.77
C SER A 38 19.84 0.90 20.82
N ILE A 39 19.87 0.27 22.01
CA ILE A 39 19.14 -0.98 22.28
C ILE A 39 17.79 -0.56 22.87
N ASP A 40 16.75 -0.54 22.01
CA ASP A 40 15.44 0.01 22.33
C ASP A 40 14.56 -0.98 23.09
N HIS A 41 14.63 -2.25 22.69
CA HIS A 41 13.91 -3.35 23.31
C HIS A 41 14.78 -4.60 23.33
N VAL A 42 14.82 -5.27 24.47
CA VAL A 42 15.51 -6.56 24.64
C VAL A 42 14.47 -7.66 24.74
N GLN A 43 14.58 -8.69 23.87
CA GLN A 43 13.73 -9.87 23.91
C GLN A 43 13.81 -10.59 25.26
N GLY A 44 12.69 -11.16 25.70
CA GLY A 44 12.63 -11.81 27.03
C GLY A 44 13.22 -13.21 27.07
N ASP A 45 13.36 -13.86 25.90
CA ASP A 45 13.76 -15.26 25.75
C ASP A 45 14.32 -15.45 24.32
N PRO A 46 15.29 -16.38 24.08
CA PRO A 46 15.85 -16.59 22.74
C PRO A 46 14.83 -16.98 21.65
N PHE A 47 13.66 -17.49 22.04
CA PHE A 47 12.59 -17.92 21.14
C PHE A 47 11.52 -16.83 20.93
N ALA A 48 11.53 -15.76 21.74
CA ALA A 48 10.62 -14.63 21.62
C ALA A 48 10.90 -13.77 20.37
N ALA A 49 10.08 -12.73 20.14
CA ALA A 49 10.35 -11.72 19.12
C ALA A 49 11.73 -11.08 19.35
N PRO A 50 12.51 -10.81 18.29
CA PRO A 50 13.89 -10.31 18.43
C PRO A 50 13.98 -8.97 19.16
N SER A 51 15.16 -8.67 19.66
CA SER A 51 15.48 -7.35 20.23
C SER A 51 15.44 -6.30 19.12
N LYS A 52 14.98 -5.08 19.47
CA LYS A 52 14.92 -3.93 18.55
C LYS A 52 16.07 -2.99 18.87
N ILE A 53 16.81 -2.62 17.84
CA ILE A 53 17.92 -1.67 17.94
C ILE A 53 17.79 -0.57 16.88
N SER A 54 18.34 0.59 17.18
CA SER A 54 18.40 1.73 16.27
C SER A 54 19.82 2.24 16.12
N LEU A 55 20.17 2.66 14.91
CA LEU A 55 21.43 3.31 14.58
C LEU A 55 21.14 4.75 14.23
N HIS A 56 21.74 5.70 14.93
CA HIS A 56 21.57 7.12 14.71
C HIS A 56 22.87 7.71 14.17
N ILE A 57 22.83 8.25 12.97
CA ILE A 57 23.96 8.85 12.27
C ILE A 57 23.64 10.33 12.03
N LYS A 58 24.51 11.23 12.49
CA LYS A 58 24.36 12.65 12.22
C LYS A 58 24.52 12.94 10.74
N GLY A 59 23.67 13.82 10.16
CA GLY A 59 23.70 14.15 8.75
C GLY A 59 25.08 14.64 8.29
N ALA A 60 25.76 15.45 9.08
CA ALA A 60 27.13 15.88 8.83
C ALA A 60 28.14 14.70 8.72
N GLN A 61 27.87 13.56 9.39
CA GLN A 61 28.69 12.36 9.32
C GLN A 61 28.26 11.43 8.18
N ALA A 62 26.94 11.29 7.97
CA ALA A 62 26.37 10.51 6.86
C ALA A 62 26.78 11.10 5.50
N GLY A 63 26.84 12.45 5.41
CA GLY A 63 27.42 13.20 4.31
C GLY A 63 26.59 13.23 3.02
N PHE A 64 25.29 12.92 3.08
CA PHE A 64 24.40 12.98 1.92
C PHE A 64 24.17 14.45 1.50
N PRO A 65 24.35 14.80 0.21
CA PRO A 65 23.96 16.10 -0.30
C PRO A 65 22.46 16.35 -0.14
N GLU A 66 22.08 17.59 0.21
CA GLU A 66 20.68 17.99 0.39
C GLU A 66 19.84 17.74 -0.86
N SER A 67 20.43 17.87 -2.04
CA SER A 67 19.77 17.60 -3.33
C SER A 67 19.17 16.19 -3.43
N LEU A 68 19.70 15.20 -2.72
CA LEU A 68 19.21 13.83 -2.73
C LEU A 68 17.96 13.60 -1.85
N TYR A 69 17.63 14.56 -0.95
CA TYR A 69 16.49 14.43 -0.02
C TYR A 69 15.69 15.71 0.15
N ALA A 70 15.79 16.64 -0.79
CA ALA A 70 15.14 17.96 -0.73
C ALA A 70 13.61 17.86 -0.66
N THR A 71 12.99 17.00 -1.46
CA THR A 71 11.56 16.73 -1.38
C THR A 71 11.26 15.46 -0.59
N ARG A 72 9.98 15.28 -0.18
CA ARG A 72 9.56 14.06 0.52
C ARG A 72 9.79 12.82 -0.35
N GLU A 73 9.43 12.89 -1.62
CA GLU A 73 9.51 11.77 -2.57
C GLU A 73 10.96 11.36 -2.83
N MET A 74 11.86 12.32 -3.03
CA MET A 74 13.30 12.06 -3.17
C MET A 74 13.86 11.42 -1.90
N ARG A 75 13.47 11.94 -0.72
CA ARG A 75 13.90 11.42 0.57
C ARG A 75 13.43 9.99 0.80
N ILE A 76 12.17 9.66 0.48
CA ILE A 76 11.64 8.30 0.56
C ILE A 76 12.39 7.36 -0.39
N ALA A 77 12.66 7.79 -1.62
CA ALA A 77 13.41 7.00 -2.60
C ALA A 77 14.86 6.74 -2.13
N LEU A 78 15.53 7.74 -1.58
CA LEU A 78 16.86 7.57 -0.97
C LEU A 78 16.82 6.60 0.21
N GLN A 79 15.89 6.75 1.13
CA GLN A 79 15.71 5.85 2.28
C GLN A 79 15.47 4.41 1.82
N ASN A 80 14.63 4.21 0.81
CA ASN A 80 14.38 2.90 0.23
C ASN A 80 15.66 2.28 -0.36
N GLN A 81 16.46 3.06 -1.08
CA GLN A 81 17.75 2.61 -1.63
C GLN A 81 18.74 2.24 -0.51
N LEU A 82 18.80 3.04 0.57
CA LEU A 82 19.68 2.76 1.71
C LEU A 82 19.28 1.47 2.43
N ILE A 83 17.96 1.23 2.65
CA ILE A 83 17.46 -0.02 3.24
C ILE A 83 17.88 -1.22 2.37
N ARG A 84 17.71 -1.15 1.04
CA ARG A 84 18.11 -2.23 0.12
C ARG A 84 19.61 -2.55 0.21
N GLY A 85 20.44 -1.52 0.20
CA GLY A 85 21.88 -1.66 0.34
C GLY A 85 22.27 -2.27 1.68
N PHE A 86 21.70 -1.75 2.76
CA PHE A 86 21.98 -2.22 4.12
C PHE A 86 21.48 -3.66 4.35
N ALA A 87 20.27 -3.99 3.86
CA ALA A 87 19.74 -5.36 3.92
C ALA A 87 20.65 -6.36 3.20
N ALA A 88 21.17 -6.00 2.02
CA ALA A 88 22.10 -6.86 1.27
C ALA A 88 23.43 -7.09 2.02
N HIS A 89 23.91 -6.10 2.78
CA HIS A 89 25.09 -6.25 3.61
C HIS A 89 24.83 -7.10 4.85
N ILE A 90 23.69 -6.86 5.53
CA ILE A 90 23.28 -7.65 6.72
C ILE A 90 23.10 -9.12 6.39
N GLU A 91 22.52 -9.45 5.22
CA GLU A 91 22.26 -10.84 4.83
C GLU A 91 23.53 -11.69 4.80
N LYS A 92 24.69 -11.08 4.52
CA LYS A 92 25.99 -11.77 4.56
C LYS A 92 26.37 -12.27 5.96
N TYR A 93 25.80 -11.67 7.00
CA TYR A 93 26.12 -11.96 8.40
C TYR A 93 24.92 -12.59 9.16
N ASN A 94 23.77 -12.64 8.55
CA ASN A 94 22.56 -13.19 9.16
C ASN A 94 22.79 -14.65 9.57
N PHE A 95 22.48 -14.99 10.82
CA PHE A 95 22.73 -16.29 11.46
C PHE A 95 24.19 -16.79 11.45
N ARG A 96 25.18 -15.94 11.22
CA ARG A 96 26.59 -16.31 11.42
C ARG A 96 26.95 -16.46 12.90
N ALA A 97 26.44 -15.59 13.75
CA ALA A 97 26.52 -15.76 15.20
C ALA A 97 25.62 -16.93 15.61
N LYS A 98 26.13 -17.80 16.48
CA LYS A 98 25.48 -19.07 16.83
C LYS A 98 24.74 -19.00 18.16
N GLY A 99 23.72 -19.85 18.31
CA GLY A 99 22.95 -20.01 19.54
C GLY A 99 21.59 -20.64 19.33
N SER A 100 20.78 -20.65 20.37
CA SER A 100 19.44 -21.26 20.40
C SER A 100 18.36 -20.28 19.89
N GLY A 101 17.30 -20.81 19.34
CA GLY A 101 16.14 -20.04 18.88
C GLY A 101 16.49 -19.04 17.78
N LYS A 102 16.21 -17.75 18.00
CA LYS A 102 16.50 -16.67 17.06
C LYS A 102 17.90 -16.06 17.20
N SER A 103 18.77 -16.71 17.96
CA SER A 103 20.16 -16.26 18.15
C SER A 103 20.86 -16.04 16.80
N GLY A 104 21.52 -14.90 16.67
CA GLY A 104 22.26 -14.56 15.44
C GLY A 104 21.42 -13.97 14.31
N LEU A 105 20.10 -13.89 14.45
CA LEU A 105 19.25 -13.15 13.52
C LEU A 105 19.68 -11.67 13.47
N ILE A 106 19.87 -11.15 12.26
CA ILE A 106 19.98 -9.72 12.00
C ILE A 106 19.01 -9.44 10.84
N ALA A 107 17.96 -8.68 11.10
CA ALA A 107 16.91 -8.43 10.14
C ALA A 107 16.54 -6.96 10.04
N ILE A 108 16.28 -6.50 8.82
CA ILE A 108 15.71 -5.21 8.48
C ILE A 108 14.69 -5.42 7.37
N SER A 109 13.85 -4.43 7.10
CA SER A 109 12.93 -4.42 5.95
C SER A 109 13.62 -4.88 4.67
N LYS A 110 12.93 -5.71 3.89
CA LYS A 110 13.35 -6.16 2.55
C LYS A 110 12.34 -5.64 1.52
N PRO A 111 12.49 -4.40 1.01
CA PRO A 111 11.53 -3.80 0.10
C PRO A 111 11.32 -4.60 -1.19
N GLY A 112 10.07 -4.69 -1.67
CA GLY A 112 9.68 -5.19 -2.99
C GLY A 112 10.06 -4.25 -4.13
N GLN A 113 9.30 -4.21 -5.20
CA GLN A 113 9.54 -3.32 -6.35
C GLN A 113 9.05 -1.90 -6.06
N GLU A 114 8.04 -1.77 -5.23
CA GLU A 114 7.40 -0.52 -4.86
C GLU A 114 8.28 0.28 -3.88
N ILE A 115 8.28 1.60 -4.05
CA ILE A 115 8.97 2.54 -3.16
C ILE A 115 7.96 3.03 -2.12
N LEU A 116 8.13 2.56 -0.88
CA LEU A 116 7.27 2.92 0.25
C LEU A 116 8.06 3.65 1.33
N GLU A 117 7.44 4.62 2.00
CA GLU A 117 7.98 5.18 3.23
C GLU A 117 7.99 4.10 4.31
N ARG A 118 9.15 3.90 4.96
CA ARG A 118 9.33 2.82 5.93
C ARG A 118 9.93 3.33 7.23
N SER A 119 9.48 2.76 8.33
CA SER A 119 10.06 3.05 9.65
C SER A 119 11.50 2.53 9.81
N ALA A 120 11.90 1.55 9.00
CA ALA A 120 13.24 0.97 9.04
C ALA A 120 14.36 1.98 8.73
N CYS A 121 14.07 3.01 7.94
CA CYS A 121 14.99 4.09 7.65
C CYS A 121 14.23 5.42 7.62
N THR A 122 14.64 6.35 8.45
CA THR A 122 14.11 7.71 8.44
C THR A 122 15.25 8.71 8.34
N MET A 123 15.06 9.75 7.52
CA MET A 123 16.02 10.85 7.34
C MET A 123 15.34 12.17 7.67
N ASP A 124 15.95 12.95 8.55
CA ASP A 124 15.47 14.27 8.89
C ASP A 124 15.60 15.23 7.69
N ALA A 125 14.52 15.92 7.36
CA ALA A 125 14.44 16.78 6.19
C ALA A 125 15.33 18.02 6.26
N LYS A 126 15.70 18.47 7.48
CA LYS A 126 16.42 19.72 7.70
C LYS A 126 17.93 19.54 7.74
N ASN A 127 18.38 18.43 8.34
CA ASN A 127 19.80 18.25 8.64
C ASN A 127 20.37 16.92 8.14
N GLY A 128 19.55 16.06 7.52
CA GLY A 128 19.96 14.76 6.99
C GLY A 128 20.32 13.74 8.06
N ASP A 129 19.96 13.95 9.34
CA ASP A 129 20.16 12.97 10.40
C ASP A 129 19.44 11.66 10.03
N LEU A 130 20.17 10.55 10.04
CA LEU A 130 19.69 9.25 9.60
C LEU A 130 19.44 8.34 10.79
N THR A 131 18.28 7.71 10.83
CA THR A 131 17.95 6.65 11.80
C THR A 131 17.59 5.38 11.07
N ILE A 132 18.33 4.30 11.37
CA ILE A 132 18.06 2.95 10.87
C ILE A 132 17.56 2.10 12.02
N ARG A 133 16.45 1.38 11.82
CA ARG A 133 15.85 0.49 12.81
C ARG A 133 15.87 -0.94 12.29
N LEU A 134 16.31 -1.86 13.15
CA LEU A 134 16.46 -3.27 12.78
C LEU A 134 16.21 -4.20 13.97
N GLU A 135 16.08 -5.48 13.68
CA GLU A 135 15.91 -6.52 14.69
C GLU A 135 17.16 -7.37 14.83
N VAL A 136 17.52 -7.70 16.07
CA VAL A 136 18.66 -8.57 16.38
C VAL A 136 18.25 -9.64 17.38
N GLY A 137 18.45 -10.90 17.01
CA GLY A 137 18.29 -12.03 17.92
C GLY A 137 19.49 -12.18 18.85
N PHE A 138 19.35 -11.82 20.12
CA PHE A 138 20.44 -11.86 21.10
C PHE A 138 20.83 -13.31 21.42
N PRO A 139 22.11 -13.68 21.23
CA PRO A 139 22.56 -15.06 21.31
C PRO A 139 22.53 -15.68 22.71
N ALA A 140 22.13 -16.95 22.76
CA ALA A 140 22.15 -17.77 23.97
C ALA A 140 22.44 -19.24 23.67
N ASN A 141 22.97 -19.94 24.63
CA ASN A 141 23.03 -21.41 24.68
C ASN A 141 21.91 -21.91 25.62
N GLY A 142 20.85 -22.49 25.04
CA GLY A 142 19.60 -22.69 25.75
C GLY A 142 19.03 -21.32 26.20
N ARG A 143 18.97 -21.07 27.53
CA ARG A 143 18.57 -19.78 28.12
C ARG A 143 19.69 -19.09 28.85
N THR A 144 20.93 -19.45 28.54
CA THR A 144 22.17 -18.87 29.13
C THR A 144 22.80 -17.93 28.12
N ILE A 145 23.12 -16.72 28.53
CA ILE A 145 23.72 -15.68 27.69
C ILE A 145 25.01 -16.17 27.04
N ASN A 146 25.12 -15.98 25.73
CA ASN A 146 26.35 -16.12 24.96
C ASN A 146 26.77 -14.72 24.45
N SER A 147 27.37 -13.92 25.29
CA SER A 147 27.72 -12.54 24.97
C SER A 147 28.81 -12.43 23.92
N GLY A 148 29.68 -13.42 23.79
CA GLY A 148 30.72 -13.45 22.77
C GLY A 148 30.16 -13.42 21.34
N GLU A 149 29.06 -14.13 21.12
CA GLU A 149 28.36 -14.09 19.83
C GLU A 149 27.62 -12.75 19.60
N LEU A 150 27.07 -12.13 20.66
CA LEU A 150 26.47 -10.79 20.51
C LEU A 150 27.54 -9.72 20.23
N ILE A 151 28.72 -9.85 20.85
CA ILE A 151 29.87 -8.97 20.58
C ILE A 151 30.24 -9.05 19.09
N LYS A 152 30.29 -10.25 18.47
CA LYS A 152 30.53 -10.37 17.02
C LYS A 152 29.49 -9.60 16.21
N ILE A 153 28.20 -9.67 16.57
CA ILE A 153 27.15 -8.95 15.86
C ILE A 153 27.36 -7.45 15.97
N LEU A 154 27.49 -6.93 17.20
CA LEU A 154 27.46 -5.49 17.47
C LEU A 154 28.81 -4.79 17.18
N PHE A 155 29.93 -5.49 17.28
CA PHE A 155 31.26 -4.87 17.17
C PHE A 155 32.04 -5.28 15.93
N ASP A 156 31.71 -6.43 15.29
CA ASP A 156 32.42 -6.88 14.07
C ASP A 156 31.50 -6.76 12.83
N PHE A 157 30.26 -7.29 12.86
CA PHE A 157 29.41 -7.38 11.67
C PHE A 157 28.70 -6.05 11.38
N LEU A 158 27.99 -5.50 12.36
CA LEU A 158 27.22 -4.28 12.19
C LEU A 158 28.07 -3.07 11.77
N PRO A 159 29.25 -2.80 12.39
CA PRO A 159 30.09 -1.68 11.99
C PRO A 159 30.52 -1.72 10.51
N VAL A 160 30.78 -2.92 9.96
CA VAL A 160 31.09 -3.10 8.55
C VAL A 160 29.88 -2.76 7.69
N CYS A 161 28.70 -3.30 8.01
CA CYS A 161 27.47 -2.99 7.28
C CYS A 161 27.13 -1.49 7.32
N VAL A 162 27.27 -0.84 8.47
CA VAL A 162 27.05 0.60 8.63
C VAL A 162 28.03 1.39 7.78
N LYS A 163 29.33 1.07 7.83
CA LYS A 163 30.35 1.74 7.04
C LYS A 163 30.06 1.65 5.54
N ASP A 164 29.73 0.46 5.06
CA ASP A 164 29.64 0.19 3.63
C ASP A 164 28.32 0.68 3.00
N ALA A 165 27.24 0.79 3.81
CA ALA A 165 25.90 1.07 3.27
C ALA A 165 25.26 2.40 3.71
N LEU A 166 25.77 3.08 4.72
CA LEU A 166 25.07 4.24 5.33
C LEU A 166 25.85 5.56 5.30
N PHE A 167 27.05 5.58 4.73
CA PHE A 167 27.82 6.81 4.52
C PHE A 167 27.97 7.11 3.04
N TYR A 168 27.56 8.31 2.61
CA TYR A 168 27.59 8.73 1.21
C TYR A 168 28.92 8.48 0.51
N ARG A 169 30.03 8.76 1.16
CA ARG A 169 31.40 8.58 0.63
C ARG A 169 31.74 7.15 0.22
N ASN A 170 30.99 6.15 0.70
CA ASN A 170 31.21 4.72 0.44
C ASN A 170 30.18 4.15 -0.53
N LEU A 171 29.24 4.98 -1.02
CA LEU A 171 28.18 4.60 -1.93
C LEU A 171 28.45 5.09 -3.35
N ASP A 172 27.84 4.46 -4.33
CA ASP A 172 27.87 4.92 -5.71
C ASP A 172 26.99 6.16 -5.87
N ALA A 173 27.64 7.32 -5.97
CA ALA A 173 26.96 8.62 -6.12
C ALA A 173 26.10 8.68 -7.40
N ARG A 174 26.52 8.02 -8.50
CA ARG A 174 25.76 8.00 -9.76
C ARG A 174 24.45 7.24 -9.57
N LYS A 175 24.50 6.11 -8.88
CA LYS A 175 23.29 5.32 -8.57
C LYS A 175 22.33 6.09 -7.69
N LEU A 176 22.80 6.82 -6.69
CA LEU A 176 21.95 7.65 -5.83
C LEU A 176 21.31 8.80 -6.61
N GLU A 177 22.05 9.41 -7.53
CA GLU A 177 21.52 10.43 -8.41
C GLU A 177 20.46 9.89 -9.37
N GLN A 178 20.62 8.68 -9.90
CA GLN A 178 19.60 8.00 -10.70
C GLN A 178 18.33 7.73 -9.90
N VAL A 179 18.44 7.33 -8.62
CA VAL A 179 17.29 7.13 -7.72
C VAL A 179 16.53 8.45 -7.49
N ARG A 180 17.28 9.55 -7.25
CA ARG A 180 16.70 10.90 -7.12
C ARG A 180 15.98 11.33 -8.38
N ALA A 181 16.67 11.21 -9.52
CA ALA A 181 16.15 11.61 -10.83
C ALA A 181 14.85 10.86 -11.18
N LEU A 182 14.83 9.54 -10.97
CA LEU A 182 13.64 8.73 -11.20
C LEU A 182 12.46 9.16 -10.29
N ALA A 183 12.72 9.41 -9.00
CA ALA A 183 11.67 9.86 -8.07
C ALA A 183 11.09 11.22 -8.49
N GLU A 184 11.92 12.13 -8.98
CA GLU A 184 11.48 13.43 -9.50
C GLU A 184 10.64 13.27 -10.77
N ASP A 185 11.09 12.44 -11.72
CA ASP A 185 10.37 12.15 -12.96
C ASP A 185 8.99 11.49 -12.68
N GLN A 186 8.93 10.52 -11.78
CA GLN A 186 7.67 9.88 -11.37
C GLN A 186 6.70 10.88 -10.71
N THR A 187 7.23 11.75 -9.87
CA THR A 187 6.45 12.83 -9.25
C THR A 187 5.92 13.83 -10.30
N PHE A 188 6.75 14.15 -11.28
CA PHE A 188 6.36 15.00 -12.40
C PHE A 188 5.23 14.37 -13.22
N ILE A 189 5.36 13.09 -13.62
CA ILE A 189 4.30 12.37 -14.35
C ILE A 189 2.99 12.45 -13.57
N ARG A 190 2.99 12.16 -12.26
CA ARG A 190 1.79 12.18 -11.43
C ARG A 190 1.11 13.55 -11.39
N LYS A 191 1.87 14.64 -11.41
CA LYS A 191 1.33 16.00 -11.55
C LYS A 191 0.76 16.27 -12.93
N GLU A 192 1.42 15.77 -13.99
CA GLU A 192 0.96 15.92 -15.37
C GLU A 192 -0.35 15.16 -15.62
N LEU A 193 -0.62 14.03 -14.92
CA LEU A 193 -1.92 13.36 -15.01
C LEU A 193 -3.07 14.34 -14.73
N ALA A 194 -3.00 15.05 -13.62
CA ALA A 194 -4.04 16.03 -13.25
C ALA A 194 -4.11 17.20 -14.24
N ALA A 195 -2.95 17.75 -14.66
CA ALA A 195 -2.88 18.89 -15.57
C ALA A 195 -3.42 18.57 -16.97
N ARG A 196 -3.32 17.31 -17.40
CA ARG A 196 -3.77 16.84 -18.74
C ARG A 196 -5.09 16.08 -18.72
N ASN A 197 -5.79 16.07 -17.59
CA ASN A 197 -7.05 15.33 -17.42
C ASN A 197 -6.88 13.82 -17.73
N LEU A 198 -5.81 13.22 -17.20
CA LEU A 198 -5.49 11.79 -17.33
C LEU A 198 -5.67 11.07 -15.99
N THR A 199 -6.05 9.80 -16.05
CA THR A 199 -6.13 8.90 -14.90
C THR A 199 -4.85 8.11 -14.71
N ALA A 200 -4.16 7.78 -15.79
CA ALA A 200 -2.92 7.00 -15.78
C ALA A 200 -2.04 7.28 -17.00
N PHE A 201 -0.77 6.96 -16.88
CA PHE A 201 0.22 6.98 -17.96
C PHE A 201 1.00 5.66 -17.95
N VAL A 202 1.17 5.05 -19.13
CA VAL A 202 1.94 3.83 -19.34
C VAL A 202 3.00 4.11 -20.41
N ALA A 203 4.25 4.21 -20.04
CA ALA A 203 5.32 4.54 -20.97
C ALA A 203 5.57 3.44 -22.00
N ASN A 204 5.90 3.82 -23.23
CA ASN A 204 6.42 2.90 -24.24
C ASN A 204 7.70 2.24 -23.73
N GLY A 205 7.85 0.94 -24.00
CA GLY A 205 8.97 0.15 -23.51
C GLY A 205 8.79 -0.46 -22.12
N SER A 206 7.71 -0.12 -21.38
CA SER A 206 7.40 -0.75 -20.09
C SER A 206 7.21 -2.26 -20.24
N VAL A 207 7.69 -3.03 -19.25
CA VAL A 207 7.48 -4.48 -19.14
C VAL A 207 6.44 -4.75 -18.07
N LEU A 208 5.19 -4.95 -18.49
CA LEU A 208 4.07 -5.06 -17.57
C LEU A 208 4.00 -6.42 -16.86
N PRO A 209 4.23 -7.59 -17.53
CA PRO A 209 4.08 -8.88 -16.91
C PRO A 209 5.17 -9.16 -15.88
N ARG A 210 4.81 -9.92 -14.84
CA ARG A 210 5.72 -10.44 -13.82
C ARG A 210 6.25 -11.82 -14.17
N GLU A 211 7.38 -12.22 -13.57
CA GLU A 211 8.05 -13.50 -13.82
C GLU A 211 7.14 -14.70 -13.52
N SER A 212 6.28 -14.58 -12.50
CA SER A 212 5.24 -15.57 -12.14
C SER A 212 4.17 -14.91 -11.26
N GLY A 213 3.06 -15.62 -11.02
CA GLY A 213 1.98 -15.13 -10.16
C GLY A 213 2.35 -14.91 -8.68
N VAL A 214 3.55 -15.37 -8.25
CA VAL A 214 4.06 -15.18 -6.88
C VAL A 214 5.33 -14.31 -6.84
N SER A 215 5.80 -13.82 -7.99
CA SER A 215 6.99 -12.98 -8.10
C SER A 215 6.62 -11.56 -8.51
N SER A 216 7.10 -10.57 -7.77
CA SER A 216 6.97 -9.16 -8.16
C SER A 216 8.03 -8.72 -9.20
N ARG A 217 8.97 -9.60 -9.58
CA ARG A 217 10.03 -9.27 -10.53
C ARG A 217 9.50 -9.18 -11.96
N PRO A 218 10.04 -8.29 -12.82
CA PRO A 218 9.64 -8.19 -14.21
C PRO A 218 9.98 -9.47 -14.98
N MET A 219 9.14 -9.84 -15.94
CA MET A 219 9.40 -10.95 -16.85
C MET A 219 10.58 -10.60 -17.78
N LYS A 220 11.61 -11.45 -17.82
CA LYS A 220 12.87 -11.17 -18.56
C LYS A 220 12.70 -10.96 -20.07
N ASN A 221 11.75 -11.63 -20.69
CA ASN A 221 11.46 -11.56 -22.12
C ASN A 221 10.03 -11.08 -22.37
N GLY A 222 9.50 -10.24 -21.50
CA GLY A 222 8.16 -9.64 -21.66
C GLY A 222 8.11 -8.77 -22.91
N ILE A 223 6.97 -8.76 -23.59
CA ILE A 223 6.74 -7.88 -24.74
C ILE A 223 6.68 -6.45 -24.22
N PRO A 224 7.51 -5.53 -24.73
CA PRO A 224 7.47 -4.13 -24.33
C PRO A 224 6.13 -3.50 -24.71
N PHE A 225 5.58 -2.69 -23.80
CA PHE A 225 4.35 -1.95 -24.05
C PHE A 225 4.54 -0.90 -25.15
N VAL A 226 3.54 -0.74 -26.00
CA VAL A 226 3.50 0.29 -27.05
C VAL A 226 2.10 0.91 -27.06
N SER A 227 2.06 2.23 -26.90
CA SER A 227 0.81 3.00 -26.96
C SER A 227 0.16 2.95 -28.34
N PRO A 228 -1.17 2.89 -28.44
CA PRO A 228 -1.86 3.27 -29.67
C PRO A 228 -1.56 4.73 -30.01
N ASP A 229 -1.42 5.04 -31.31
CA ASP A 229 -1.09 6.41 -31.77
C ASP A 229 -2.13 7.46 -31.32
N SER A 230 -3.41 7.08 -31.27
CA SER A 230 -4.52 7.94 -30.83
C SER A 230 -4.45 8.34 -29.35
N MET A 231 -3.74 7.57 -28.53
CA MET A 231 -3.59 7.79 -27.09
C MET A 231 -2.15 8.15 -26.70
N ALA A 232 -1.28 8.32 -27.69
CA ALA A 232 0.13 8.63 -27.43
C ALA A 232 0.28 10.05 -26.88
N VAL A 233 0.89 10.14 -25.70
CA VAL A 233 1.22 11.39 -25.02
C VAL A 233 2.73 11.42 -24.78
N THR A 234 3.37 12.52 -25.12
CA THR A 234 4.78 12.77 -24.79
C THR A 234 4.87 13.75 -23.63
N LEU A 235 5.60 13.34 -22.60
CA LEU A 235 5.90 14.14 -21.41
C LEU A 235 7.39 14.49 -21.42
N ASP A 236 7.72 15.77 -21.24
CA ASP A 236 9.11 16.23 -21.12
C ASP A 236 9.54 16.16 -19.66
N LEU A 237 10.11 15.01 -19.28
CA LEU A 237 10.51 14.75 -17.89
C LEU A 237 11.77 15.55 -17.51
N PRO A 238 11.87 15.98 -16.25
CA PRO A 238 12.99 16.82 -15.80
C PRO A 238 14.37 16.19 -15.98
N ASN A 239 14.46 14.86 -15.89
CA ASN A 239 15.75 14.15 -15.94
C ASN A 239 15.85 13.19 -17.12
N HIS A 240 14.79 12.47 -17.47
CA HIS A 240 14.76 11.57 -18.62
C HIS A 240 14.67 12.31 -19.96
N GLY A 241 14.10 13.52 -19.98
CA GLY A 241 13.71 14.22 -21.21
C GLY A 241 12.39 13.69 -21.78
N PRO A 242 12.17 13.76 -23.09
CA PRO A 242 10.89 13.36 -23.69
C PRO A 242 10.65 11.85 -23.53
N LEU A 243 9.52 11.50 -22.93
CA LEU A 243 9.04 10.14 -22.73
C LEU A 243 7.63 10.01 -23.32
N THR A 244 7.47 9.13 -24.32
CA THR A 244 6.18 8.86 -24.94
C THR A 244 5.54 7.60 -24.36
N GLY A 245 4.22 7.65 -24.16
CA GLY A 245 3.45 6.53 -23.65
C GLY A 245 1.96 6.73 -23.88
N MET A 246 1.16 5.78 -23.42
CA MET A 246 -0.29 5.86 -23.46
C MET A 246 -0.80 6.70 -22.28
N GLY A 247 -1.49 7.79 -22.56
CA GLY A 247 -2.27 8.52 -21.58
C GLY A 247 -3.71 8.00 -21.55
N ILE A 248 -4.18 7.52 -20.42
CA ILE A 248 -5.57 7.10 -20.23
C ILE A 248 -6.36 8.32 -19.74
N PRO A 249 -7.35 8.82 -20.51
CA PRO A 249 -8.10 10.02 -20.13
C PRO A 249 -9.02 9.78 -18.94
N CYS A 250 -9.43 10.86 -18.28
CA CYS A 250 -10.55 10.82 -17.35
C CYS A 250 -11.83 10.42 -18.07
N GLY A 251 -12.80 9.84 -17.34
CA GLY A 251 -14.02 9.29 -17.87
C GLY A 251 -14.06 7.77 -17.76
N ILE A 252 -14.75 7.11 -18.68
CA ILE A 252 -15.00 5.67 -18.65
C ILE A 252 -14.12 4.99 -19.71
N THR A 253 -13.09 4.28 -19.27
CA THR A 253 -12.23 3.48 -20.16
C THR A 253 -12.58 2.01 -20.03
N LEU A 254 -12.87 1.37 -21.15
CA LEU A 254 -13.16 -0.07 -21.24
C LEU A 254 -11.98 -0.80 -21.90
N ILE A 255 -11.46 -1.84 -21.24
CA ILE A 255 -10.41 -2.71 -21.77
C ILE A 255 -11.04 -4.07 -22.09
N VAL A 256 -11.04 -4.44 -23.37
CA VAL A 256 -11.61 -5.69 -23.89
C VAL A 256 -10.54 -6.55 -24.57
N GLY A 257 -10.90 -7.75 -24.98
CA GLY A 257 -10.02 -8.67 -25.73
C GLY A 257 -10.20 -10.11 -25.28
N GLY A 258 -9.65 -11.03 -26.04
CA GLY A 258 -9.70 -12.46 -25.75
C GLY A 258 -9.00 -12.85 -24.43
N GLY A 259 -9.24 -14.09 -23.97
CA GLY A 259 -8.48 -14.64 -22.85
C GLY A 259 -6.98 -14.65 -23.15
N TYR A 260 -6.16 -14.42 -22.13
CA TYR A 260 -4.68 -14.42 -22.20
C TYR A 260 -4.04 -13.34 -23.10
N HIS A 261 -4.77 -12.33 -23.53
CA HIS A 261 -4.23 -11.21 -24.32
C HIS A 261 -3.64 -10.08 -23.47
N GLY A 262 -3.61 -10.20 -22.13
CA GLY A 262 -2.92 -9.27 -21.23
C GLY A 262 -3.81 -8.18 -20.61
N LYS A 263 -5.14 -8.30 -20.67
CA LYS A 263 -6.09 -7.36 -20.03
C LYS A 263 -5.80 -7.19 -18.53
N SER A 264 -5.84 -8.30 -17.77
CA SER A 264 -5.60 -8.28 -16.33
C SER A 264 -4.16 -7.84 -16.00
N THR A 265 -3.17 -8.17 -16.84
CA THR A 265 -1.79 -7.70 -16.67
C THR A 265 -1.67 -6.18 -16.77
N LEU A 266 -2.39 -5.55 -17.72
CA LEU A 266 -2.44 -4.10 -17.81
C LEU A 266 -3.16 -3.50 -16.60
N LEU A 267 -4.29 -4.07 -16.19
CA LEU A 267 -5.02 -3.61 -15.02
C LEU A 267 -4.17 -3.71 -13.73
N GLU A 268 -3.50 -4.86 -13.48
CA GLU A 268 -2.58 -5.02 -12.34
C GLU A 268 -1.43 -4.01 -12.35
N ALA A 269 -0.91 -3.67 -13.53
CA ALA A 269 0.11 -2.64 -13.63
C ALA A 269 -0.43 -1.26 -13.24
N LEU A 270 -1.67 -0.94 -13.62
CA LEU A 270 -2.36 0.29 -13.23
C LEU A 270 -2.72 0.30 -11.74
N GLU A 271 -3.13 -0.83 -11.18
CA GLU A 271 -3.43 -0.98 -9.74
C GLU A 271 -2.22 -0.64 -8.87
N LEU A 272 -1.03 -1.13 -9.22
CA LEU A 272 0.21 -0.86 -8.50
C LEU A 272 0.89 0.44 -8.95
N GLY A 273 0.45 1.05 -10.06
CA GLY A 273 0.90 2.35 -10.54
C GLY A 273 0.57 3.52 -9.59
N VAL A 274 -0.22 3.28 -8.54
CA VAL A 274 -0.44 4.22 -7.42
C VAL A 274 0.82 4.42 -6.59
N TYR A 275 1.76 3.49 -6.64
CA TYR A 275 3.09 3.59 -6.03
C TYR A 275 4.16 3.94 -7.05
N ASN A 276 5.25 4.54 -6.59
CA ASN A 276 6.46 4.66 -7.37
C ASN A 276 7.22 3.32 -7.36
N HIS A 277 7.87 2.97 -8.45
CA HIS A 277 8.64 1.74 -8.60
C HIS A 277 10.13 2.03 -8.77
N ILE A 278 10.98 1.08 -8.38
CA ILE A 278 12.43 1.19 -8.55
C ILE A 278 12.84 1.10 -10.02
N ALA A 279 14.02 1.64 -10.35
CA ALA A 279 14.61 1.50 -11.67
C ALA A 279 14.82 0.01 -12.04
N GLY A 280 14.49 -0.34 -13.29
CA GLY A 280 14.60 -1.70 -13.81
C GLY A 280 13.47 -2.64 -13.40
N ASP A 281 12.41 -2.12 -12.79
CA ASP A 281 11.18 -2.87 -12.51
C ASP A 281 10.34 -3.13 -13.77
N GLY A 282 10.54 -2.35 -14.83
CA GLY A 282 9.72 -2.38 -16.04
C GLY A 282 8.39 -1.65 -15.92
N ARG A 283 7.95 -1.31 -14.70
CA ARG A 283 6.77 -0.49 -14.43
C ARG A 283 7.13 0.87 -13.79
N GLU A 284 8.41 1.26 -13.82
CA GLU A 284 8.88 2.52 -13.21
C GLU A 284 8.22 3.77 -13.78
N TYR A 285 7.72 3.70 -15.01
CA TYR A 285 6.96 4.76 -15.67
C TYR A 285 5.51 4.35 -15.99
N VAL A 286 4.96 3.42 -15.21
CA VAL A 286 3.52 3.14 -15.16
C VAL A 286 2.98 3.86 -13.93
N ILE A 287 2.32 4.98 -14.15
CA ILE A 287 1.86 5.87 -13.09
C ILE A 287 0.36 6.04 -13.18
N THR A 288 -0.32 5.73 -12.11
CA THR A 288 -1.77 5.91 -11.95
C THR A 288 -2.00 6.98 -10.89
N ARG A 289 -3.14 7.66 -10.92
CA ARG A 289 -3.57 8.55 -9.84
C ARG A 289 -3.44 7.83 -8.50
N ASP A 290 -2.94 8.52 -7.50
CA ASP A 290 -2.67 7.95 -6.17
C ASP A 290 -3.94 7.63 -5.35
N ASP A 291 -5.09 8.24 -5.74
CA ASP A 291 -6.40 7.98 -5.14
C ASP A 291 -7.18 6.81 -5.80
N ALA A 292 -6.61 6.12 -6.79
CA ALA A 292 -7.25 5.01 -7.48
C ALA A 292 -7.50 3.82 -6.54
N VAL A 293 -8.70 3.21 -6.62
CA VAL A 293 -9.08 2.06 -5.81
C VAL A 293 -9.57 0.91 -6.69
N LYS A 294 -9.03 -0.30 -6.44
CA LYS A 294 -9.53 -1.54 -7.02
C LYS A 294 -10.83 -1.94 -6.33
N ILE A 295 -11.88 -2.11 -7.12
CA ILE A 295 -13.20 -2.54 -6.66
C ILE A 295 -13.44 -3.99 -7.10
N ARG A 296 -13.91 -4.82 -6.17
CA ARG A 296 -14.32 -6.20 -6.44
C ARG A 296 -15.46 -6.64 -5.54
N ALA A 297 -16.07 -7.79 -5.85
CA ALA A 297 -16.99 -8.48 -4.98
C ALA A 297 -16.24 -9.25 -3.87
N GLU A 298 -16.79 -9.29 -2.68
CA GLU A 298 -16.23 -9.98 -1.50
C GLU A 298 -17.34 -10.70 -0.75
N ASP A 299 -17.65 -11.94 -1.13
CA ASP A 299 -18.64 -12.75 -0.43
C ASP A 299 -18.22 -12.97 1.03
N GLY A 300 -19.15 -12.81 1.95
CA GLY A 300 -18.92 -12.99 3.38
C GLY A 300 -18.29 -11.78 4.09
N ARG A 301 -18.09 -10.65 3.39
CA ARG A 301 -17.59 -9.43 4.00
C ARG A 301 -18.59 -8.83 4.99
N SER A 302 -18.10 -8.34 6.13
CA SER A 302 -18.87 -7.49 7.04
C SER A 302 -19.04 -6.07 6.49
N ILE A 303 -20.25 -5.50 6.57
CA ILE A 303 -20.56 -4.12 6.22
C ILE A 303 -21.14 -3.44 7.45
N LYS A 304 -20.64 -2.26 7.78
CA LYS A 304 -20.99 -1.52 8.99
C LYS A 304 -21.62 -0.18 8.64
N HIS A 305 -22.95 -0.17 8.56
CA HIS A 305 -23.77 1.03 8.37
C HIS A 305 -23.37 1.91 7.17
N THR A 306 -22.94 1.29 6.07
CA THR A 306 -22.62 1.98 4.82
C THR A 306 -23.91 2.27 4.05
N ASP A 307 -24.07 3.50 3.56
CA ASP A 307 -25.18 3.86 2.67
C ASP A 307 -24.96 3.27 1.28
N ILE A 308 -25.64 2.19 0.96
CA ILE A 308 -25.58 1.52 -0.35
C ILE A 308 -26.78 1.83 -1.24
N SER A 309 -27.64 2.77 -0.84
CA SER A 309 -28.89 3.09 -1.53
C SER A 309 -28.69 3.61 -2.95
N PHE A 310 -27.50 4.09 -3.27
CA PHE A 310 -27.14 4.47 -4.64
C PHE A 310 -27.24 3.30 -5.62
N PHE A 311 -26.99 2.08 -5.16
CA PHE A 311 -27.01 0.86 -5.98
C PHE A 311 -28.10 -0.13 -5.56
N ILE A 312 -28.48 -0.18 -4.28
CA ILE A 312 -29.38 -1.21 -3.77
C ILE A 312 -30.48 -0.56 -2.94
N ASN A 313 -31.74 -0.81 -3.34
CA ASN A 313 -32.92 -0.26 -2.70
C ASN A 313 -33.99 -1.36 -2.56
N ASP A 314 -34.98 -1.11 -1.69
CA ASP A 314 -36.19 -1.92 -1.55
C ASP A 314 -35.90 -3.44 -1.36
N LEU A 315 -34.96 -3.74 -0.48
CA LEU A 315 -34.62 -5.14 -0.18
C LEU A 315 -35.84 -5.91 0.32
N PRO A 316 -36.11 -7.14 -0.18
CA PRO A 316 -37.27 -7.95 0.25
C PRO A 316 -37.33 -8.26 1.73
N ASN A 317 -36.19 -8.22 2.43
CA ASN A 317 -36.09 -8.41 3.88
C ASN A 317 -36.24 -7.10 4.69
N HIS A 318 -36.57 -5.99 4.01
CA HIS A 318 -36.76 -4.66 4.60
C HIS A 318 -35.55 -4.11 5.37
N LYS A 319 -34.34 -4.59 5.10
CA LYS A 319 -33.11 -3.98 5.66
C LYS A 319 -32.94 -2.57 5.12
N ASP A 320 -32.55 -1.66 6.00
CA ASP A 320 -32.23 -0.28 5.63
C ASP A 320 -30.98 -0.24 4.74
N THR A 321 -31.08 0.33 3.55
CA THR A 321 -29.99 0.48 2.60
C THR A 321 -29.25 1.80 2.72
N HIS A 322 -29.84 2.80 3.40
CA HIS A 322 -29.16 4.05 3.77
C HIS A 322 -28.19 3.88 4.95
N SER A 323 -28.41 2.85 5.76
CA SER A 323 -27.53 2.48 6.88
C SER A 323 -27.39 0.96 6.92
N PHE A 324 -26.80 0.40 5.86
CA PHE A 324 -26.79 -1.03 5.65
C PHE A 324 -25.80 -1.75 6.57
N TYR A 325 -26.30 -2.76 7.27
CA TYR A 325 -25.54 -3.61 8.16
C TYR A 325 -25.64 -5.08 7.75
N SER A 326 -24.51 -5.75 7.66
CA SER A 326 -24.42 -7.21 7.47
C SER A 326 -23.12 -7.74 8.05
N GLU A 327 -23.16 -8.92 8.70
CA GLU A 327 -21.94 -9.65 9.06
C GLU A 327 -21.45 -10.54 7.93
N ASP A 328 -22.30 -10.80 6.95
CA ASP A 328 -22.06 -11.75 5.85
C ASP A 328 -22.78 -11.25 4.59
N ALA A 329 -22.14 -10.34 3.87
CA ALA A 329 -22.70 -9.72 2.69
C ALA A 329 -22.49 -10.61 1.46
N SER A 330 -23.47 -10.60 0.53
CA SER A 330 -23.32 -11.20 -0.79
C SER A 330 -22.33 -10.39 -1.65
N GLY A 331 -21.86 -10.98 -2.76
CA GLY A 331 -20.92 -10.34 -3.67
C GLY A 331 -21.41 -9.00 -4.20
N SER A 332 -22.66 -8.89 -4.65
CA SER A 332 -23.23 -7.62 -5.14
C SER A 332 -23.33 -6.56 -4.02
N THR A 333 -23.74 -6.96 -2.82
CA THR A 333 -23.87 -6.05 -1.70
C THR A 333 -22.51 -5.55 -1.20
N SER A 334 -21.53 -6.45 -1.13
CA SER A 334 -20.16 -6.08 -0.76
C SER A 334 -19.50 -5.19 -1.80
N GLN A 335 -19.77 -5.43 -3.10
CA GLN A 335 -19.22 -4.59 -4.17
C GLN A 335 -19.85 -3.19 -4.18
N ALA A 336 -21.16 -3.08 -3.93
CA ALA A 336 -21.82 -1.79 -3.73
C ALA A 336 -21.18 -1.01 -2.58
N ALA A 337 -20.97 -1.66 -1.43
CA ALA A 337 -20.30 -1.05 -0.30
C ALA A 337 -18.86 -0.66 -0.62
N ASN A 338 -18.10 -1.49 -1.35
CA ASN A 338 -16.72 -1.16 -1.76
C ASN A 338 -16.66 0.09 -2.63
N VAL A 339 -17.60 0.28 -3.56
CA VAL A 339 -17.68 1.51 -4.36
C VAL A 339 -17.94 2.72 -3.45
N ILE A 340 -18.98 2.67 -2.63
CA ILE A 340 -19.34 3.79 -1.76
C ILE A 340 -18.20 4.14 -0.78
N GLU A 341 -17.56 3.15 -0.20
CA GLU A 341 -16.43 3.35 0.72
C GLU A 341 -15.19 3.93 0.00
N ALA A 342 -14.95 3.56 -1.26
CA ALA A 342 -13.92 4.19 -2.07
C ALA A 342 -14.23 5.67 -2.33
N LEU A 343 -15.48 6.01 -2.64
CA LEU A 343 -15.90 7.40 -2.84
C LEU A 343 -15.83 8.21 -1.54
N GLU A 344 -16.16 7.60 -0.40
CA GLU A 344 -16.03 8.22 0.94
C GLU A 344 -14.57 8.57 1.28
N THR A 345 -13.57 7.85 0.71
CA THR A 345 -12.14 8.20 0.86
C THR A 345 -11.67 9.28 -0.10
N GLY A 346 -12.53 9.83 -0.94
CA GLY A 346 -12.15 10.81 -1.96
C GLY A 346 -11.50 10.19 -3.19
N SER A 347 -11.72 8.91 -3.49
CA SER A 347 -11.24 8.30 -4.73
C SER A 347 -11.97 8.86 -5.94
N HIS A 348 -11.20 9.22 -7.00
CA HIS A 348 -11.72 9.69 -8.29
C HIS A 348 -11.44 8.69 -9.43
N LEU A 349 -10.90 7.51 -9.12
CA LEU A 349 -10.66 6.46 -10.10
C LEU A 349 -10.98 5.08 -9.52
N LEU A 350 -11.93 4.40 -10.16
CA LEU A 350 -12.30 3.03 -9.85
C LEU A 350 -11.69 2.08 -10.88
N LEU A 351 -10.97 1.06 -10.41
CA LEU A 351 -10.40 0.00 -11.23
C LEU A 351 -11.23 -1.27 -11.03
N ILE A 352 -11.83 -1.80 -12.07
CA ILE A 352 -12.81 -2.89 -11.95
C ILE A 352 -12.51 -3.98 -12.97
N ASP A 353 -12.46 -5.23 -12.53
CA ASP A 353 -12.35 -6.42 -13.37
C ASP A 353 -13.66 -7.22 -13.33
N GLU A 354 -14.23 -7.52 -14.49
CA GLU A 354 -15.44 -8.33 -14.61
C GLU A 354 -15.29 -9.69 -13.92
N ASP A 355 -14.11 -10.31 -14.04
CA ASP A 355 -13.82 -11.64 -13.48
C ASP A 355 -13.84 -11.68 -11.94
N THR A 356 -13.61 -10.55 -11.28
CA THR A 356 -13.65 -10.43 -9.80
C THR A 356 -14.89 -9.69 -9.30
N SER A 357 -15.85 -9.42 -10.17
CA SER A 357 -17.06 -8.66 -9.89
C SER A 357 -18.30 -9.56 -9.81
N ALA A 358 -19.31 -9.11 -9.07
CA ALA A 358 -20.61 -9.74 -9.06
C ALA A 358 -21.36 -9.37 -10.37
N THR A 359 -21.69 -10.35 -11.19
CA THR A 359 -22.28 -10.12 -12.51
C THR A 359 -23.54 -9.26 -12.44
N ASN A 360 -24.47 -9.55 -11.51
CA ASN A 360 -25.71 -8.80 -11.33
C ASN A 360 -25.53 -7.38 -10.80
N PHE A 361 -24.39 -7.09 -10.17
CA PHE A 361 -24.01 -5.72 -9.82
C PHE A 361 -23.45 -4.97 -11.02
N MET A 362 -22.68 -5.63 -11.88
CA MET A 362 -22.05 -4.97 -13.03
C MET A 362 -23.04 -4.66 -14.13
N ILE A 363 -23.83 -5.64 -14.53
CA ILE A 363 -24.78 -5.56 -15.65
C ILE A 363 -26.03 -6.33 -15.33
N ARG A 364 -27.08 -6.07 -16.09
CA ARG A 364 -28.27 -6.89 -16.16
C ARG A 364 -28.55 -7.23 -17.61
N ASP A 365 -28.63 -8.51 -17.90
CA ASP A 365 -28.97 -9.04 -19.22
C ASP A 365 -30.35 -8.54 -19.71
N GLU A 366 -30.47 -8.19 -20.99
CA GLU A 366 -31.70 -7.64 -21.54
C GLU A 366 -32.91 -8.61 -21.43
N LEU A 367 -32.67 -9.90 -21.61
CA LEU A 367 -33.70 -10.91 -21.46
C LEU A 367 -34.17 -10.98 -19.99
N MET A 368 -33.23 -10.93 -19.03
CA MET A 368 -33.57 -10.86 -17.61
C MET A 368 -34.38 -9.61 -17.27
N GLN A 369 -34.07 -8.46 -17.87
CA GLN A 369 -34.81 -7.21 -17.65
C GLN A 369 -36.27 -7.31 -18.18
N ARG A 370 -36.50 -8.07 -19.23
CA ARG A 370 -37.85 -8.30 -19.79
C ARG A 370 -38.66 -9.31 -18.96
N VAL A 371 -38.02 -10.32 -18.41
CA VAL A 371 -38.66 -11.42 -17.65
C VAL A 371 -38.94 -11.05 -16.21
N VAL A 372 -37.95 -10.42 -15.53
CA VAL A 372 -38.08 -9.98 -14.15
C VAL A 372 -38.31 -8.47 -14.13
N ASN A 373 -39.46 -8.04 -13.62
CA ASN A 373 -39.83 -6.64 -13.59
C ASN A 373 -38.81 -5.84 -12.74
N ARG A 374 -38.44 -4.65 -13.26
CA ARG A 374 -37.49 -3.73 -12.57
C ARG A 374 -37.93 -3.41 -11.13
N ASN A 375 -39.23 -3.31 -10.88
CA ASN A 375 -39.76 -3.03 -9.55
C ASN A 375 -39.54 -4.18 -8.52
N GLN A 376 -39.13 -5.35 -8.97
CA GLN A 376 -38.80 -6.51 -8.14
C GLN A 376 -37.31 -6.68 -7.96
N GLU A 377 -36.50 -5.87 -8.63
CA GLU A 377 -35.04 -5.96 -8.59
C GLU A 377 -34.47 -4.86 -7.70
N PRO A 378 -33.91 -5.20 -6.54
CA PRO A 378 -33.36 -4.22 -5.61
C PRO A 378 -32.04 -3.61 -6.09
N ILE A 379 -31.35 -4.24 -7.06
CA ILE A 379 -30.04 -3.81 -7.53
C ILE A 379 -30.18 -2.94 -8.77
N THR A 380 -29.64 -1.73 -8.71
CA THR A 380 -29.35 -0.90 -9.89
C THR A 380 -27.92 -1.20 -10.32
N PRO A 381 -27.70 -1.80 -11.51
CA PRO A 381 -26.38 -2.20 -11.95
C PRO A 381 -25.42 -1.02 -12.12
N PHE A 382 -24.12 -1.28 -11.93
CA PHE A 382 -23.07 -0.27 -12.06
C PHE A 382 -23.09 0.44 -13.43
N ILE A 383 -23.38 -0.30 -14.51
CA ILE A 383 -23.47 0.26 -15.87
C ILE A 383 -24.51 1.38 -15.99
N GLU A 384 -25.58 1.34 -15.21
CA GLU A 384 -26.61 2.40 -15.23
C GLU A 384 -26.18 3.66 -14.44
N ARG A 385 -25.17 3.55 -13.57
CA ARG A 385 -24.67 4.60 -12.68
C ARG A 385 -23.34 5.20 -13.11
N VAL A 386 -22.52 4.44 -13.86
CA VAL A 386 -21.14 4.80 -14.17
C VAL A 386 -21.03 6.12 -14.93
N GLN A 387 -21.94 6.39 -15.85
CA GLN A 387 -21.92 7.66 -16.60
C GLN A 387 -22.26 8.85 -15.69
N TRP A 388 -23.24 8.70 -14.80
CA TRP A 388 -23.56 9.75 -13.83
C TRP A 388 -22.40 9.99 -12.85
N LEU A 389 -21.71 8.94 -12.40
CA LEU A 389 -20.51 9.05 -11.57
C LEU A 389 -19.41 9.85 -12.29
N SER A 390 -19.23 9.59 -13.60
CA SER A 390 -18.26 10.32 -14.42
C SER A 390 -18.66 11.79 -14.60
N ASP A 391 -19.86 12.04 -15.10
CA ASP A 391 -20.30 13.36 -15.56
C ASP A 391 -20.62 14.31 -14.41
N ALA A 392 -21.27 13.80 -13.36
CA ALA A 392 -21.75 14.62 -12.25
C ALA A 392 -20.78 14.67 -11.05
N GLN A 393 -19.94 13.64 -10.87
CA GLN A 393 -19.04 13.53 -9.71
C GLN A 393 -17.55 13.57 -10.10
N GLY A 394 -17.23 13.52 -11.39
CA GLY A 394 -15.85 13.47 -11.87
C GLY A 394 -15.13 12.15 -11.51
N ILE A 395 -15.87 11.06 -11.26
CA ILE A 395 -15.33 9.75 -10.91
C ILE A 395 -15.06 8.97 -12.19
N SER A 396 -13.81 8.77 -12.50
CA SER A 396 -13.39 7.95 -13.64
C SER A 396 -13.44 6.45 -13.32
N SER A 397 -13.60 5.63 -14.35
CA SER A 397 -13.58 4.17 -14.21
C SER A 397 -12.74 3.52 -15.30
N ILE A 398 -11.87 2.59 -14.93
CA ILE A 398 -11.18 1.69 -15.87
C ILE A 398 -11.76 0.30 -15.64
N LEU A 399 -12.45 -0.22 -16.66
CA LEU A 399 -13.19 -1.47 -16.62
C LEU A 399 -12.50 -2.50 -17.50
N VAL A 400 -12.22 -3.68 -16.98
CA VAL A 400 -11.83 -4.85 -17.81
C VAL A 400 -13.07 -5.70 -18.02
N ALA A 401 -13.46 -5.91 -19.27
CA ALA A 401 -14.58 -6.79 -19.62
C ALA A 401 -14.13 -7.86 -20.62
N GLY A 402 -14.57 -9.09 -20.37
CA GLY A 402 -14.31 -10.25 -21.23
C GLY A 402 -15.53 -10.72 -21.99
N SER A 403 -16.74 -10.50 -21.45
CA SER A 403 -17.97 -11.09 -21.96
C SER A 403 -19.10 -10.09 -22.19
N SER A 404 -19.08 -8.92 -21.58
CA SER A 404 -20.18 -7.95 -21.69
C SER A 404 -19.90 -6.85 -22.71
N GLY A 405 -20.64 -6.87 -23.85
CA GLY A 405 -20.63 -5.79 -24.83
C GLY A 405 -21.47 -4.56 -24.43
N SER A 406 -22.28 -4.64 -23.38
CA SER A 406 -23.17 -3.55 -22.98
C SER A 406 -22.43 -2.26 -22.62
N TYR A 407 -21.21 -2.38 -22.08
CA TYR A 407 -20.36 -1.24 -21.73
C TYR A 407 -19.89 -0.41 -22.93
N PHE A 408 -19.96 -0.94 -24.18
CA PHE A 408 -19.61 -0.16 -25.37
C PHE A 408 -20.47 1.10 -25.53
N HIS A 409 -21.71 1.09 -25.05
CA HIS A 409 -22.59 2.26 -25.11
C HIS A 409 -22.14 3.40 -24.18
N VAL A 410 -21.62 3.09 -23.01
CA VAL A 410 -21.32 4.07 -21.95
C VAL A 410 -19.84 4.46 -21.90
N ALA A 411 -18.93 3.63 -22.41
CA ALA A 411 -17.49 3.89 -22.35
C ALA A 411 -17.09 5.07 -23.26
N ASP A 412 -16.22 5.95 -22.79
CA ASP A 412 -15.65 7.06 -23.59
C ASP A 412 -14.48 6.58 -24.43
N THR A 413 -13.67 5.67 -23.89
CA THR A 413 -12.50 5.08 -24.54
C THR A 413 -12.60 3.56 -24.49
N ILE A 414 -12.33 2.89 -25.62
CA ILE A 414 -12.39 1.43 -25.71
C ILE A 414 -11.09 0.90 -26.27
N LEU A 415 -10.36 0.16 -25.43
CA LEU A 415 -9.08 -0.47 -25.76
C LEU A 415 -9.28 -1.98 -25.96
N GLN A 416 -8.84 -2.51 -27.09
CA GLN A 416 -8.71 -3.94 -27.28
C GLN A 416 -7.28 -4.39 -27.01
N MET A 417 -7.10 -5.35 -26.11
CA MET A 417 -5.82 -6.03 -25.96
C MET A 417 -5.71 -7.14 -27.00
N ASP A 418 -4.73 -7.01 -27.89
CA ASP A 418 -4.42 -8.01 -28.90
C ASP A 418 -2.95 -8.42 -28.81
N HIS A 419 -2.69 -9.69 -28.45
CA HIS A 419 -1.33 -10.21 -28.25
C HIS A 419 -0.42 -9.28 -27.42
N TYR A 420 -0.95 -8.83 -26.27
CA TYR A 420 -0.32 -7.93 -25.28
C TYR A 420 -0.11 -6.49 -25.75
N LYS A 421 -0.68 -6.09 -26.88
CA LYS A 421 -0.67 -4.72 -27.40
C LYS A 421 -2.06 -4.11 -27.30
N PRO A 422 -2.19 -2.91 -26.74
CA PRO A 422 -3.45 -2.18 -26.77
C PRO A 422 -3.70 -1.58 -28.15
N VAL A 423 -4.92 -1.67 -28.61
CA VAL A 423 -5.43 -1.04 -29.83
C VAL A 423 -6.66 -0.21 -29.46
N ASP A 424 -6.68 1.04 -29.85
CA ASP A 424 -7.87 1.88 -29.70
C ASP A 424 -8.90 1.49 -30.74
N ILE A 425 -10.00 0.93 -30.29
CA ILE A 425 -11.13 0.52 -31.13
C ILE A 425 -12.39 1.35 -30.86
N THR A 426 -12.25 2.50 -30.20
CA THR A 426 -13.40 3.32 -29.74
C THR A 426 -14.40 3.60 -30.85
N ALA A 427 -13.94 4.16 -31.97
CA ALA A 427 -14.82 4.51 -33.08
C ALA A 427 -15.52 3.28 -33.70
N PHE A 428 -14.77 2.17 -33.85
CA PHE A 428 -15.32 0.92 -34.38
C PHE A 428 -16.37 0.33 -33.44
N ALA A 429 -16.01 0.18 -32.13
CA ALA A 429 -16.90 -0.42 -31.15
C ALA A 429 -18.20 0.40 -30.93
N LYS A 430 -18.10 1.74 -30.93
CA LYS A 430 -19.29 2.62 -30.86
C LYS A 430 -20.22 2.43 -32.03
N LYS A 431 -19.68 2.35 -33.25
CA LYS A 431 -20.48 2.11 -34.48
C LYS A 431 -21.17 0.75 -34.45
N GLU A 432 -20.47 -0.31 -34.05
CA GLU A 432 -21.09 -1.64 -33.93
C GLU A 432 -22.17 -1.65 -32.83
N ALA A 433 -21.97 -0.93 -31.72
CA ALA A 433 -22.94 -0.84 -30.64
C ALA A 433 -24.28 -0.18 -31.06
N GLU A 434 -24.30 0.69 -32.09
CA GLU A 434 -25.53 1.31 -32.58
C GLU A 434 -26.58 0.29 -33.05
N ALA A 435 -26.15 -0.91 -33.47
CA ALA A 435 -27.03 -1.99 -33.90
C ALA A 435 -27.70 -2.73 -32.71
N PHE A 436 -27.31 -2.44 -31.48
CA PHE A 436 -27.79 -3.11 -30.28
C PHE A 436 -28.58 -2.13 -29.39
N PRO A 437 -29.55 -2.62 -28.59
CA PRO A 437 -30.29 -1.77 -27.67
C PRO A 437 -29.36 -1.07 -26.67
N SER A 438 -29.53 0.25 -26.53
CA SER A 438 -28.80 1.03 -25.54
C SER A 438 -29.41 0.88 -24.16
N ILE A 439 -28.53 0.80 -23.13
CA ILE A 439 -28.94 0.88 -21.74
C ILE A 439 -29.28 2.34 -21.46
N GLN A 440 -30.44 2.58 -20.85
CA GLN A 440 -30.83 3.93 -20.42
C GLN A 440 -30.11 4.23 -19.07
N PRO A 441 -29.21 5.21 -19.03
CA PRO A 441 -28.64 5.65 -17.76
C PRO A 441 -29.75 6.11 -16.82
N SER A 442 -29.74 5.66 -15.57
CA SER A 442 -30.68 6.14 -14.57
C SER A 442 -30.00 7.15 -13.66
N ALA A 443 -30.44 8.41 -13.72
CA ALA A 443 -30.00 9.41 -12.75
C ALA A 443 -30.52 9.05 -11.35
N PRO A 444 -29.68 9.12 -10.31
CA PRO A 444 -30.16 8.95 -8.94
C PRO A 444 -31.01 10.13 -8.52
N SER A 445 -31.93 9.91 -7.57
CA SER A 445 -32.79 10.95 -7.03
C SER A 445 -32.12 11.84 -5.96
N GLY A 446 -30.82 11.66 -5.69
CA GLY A 446 -30.11 12.38 -4.61
C GLY A 446 -28.58 12.27 -4.71
N ALA A 447 -27.90 12.56 -3.62
CA ALA A 447 -26.45 12.38 -3.48
C ALA A 447 -26.05 10.89 -3.62
N VAL A 448 -24.76 10.63 -3.90
CA VAL A 448 -24.22 9.27 -4.01
C VAL A 448 -24.42 8.49 -2.71
N ALA A 449 -24.10 9.11 -1.58
CA ALA A 449 -24.23 8.53 -0.26
C ALA A 449 -24.20 9.62 0.81
N ASP A 450 -24.65 9.25 2.00
CA ASP A 450 -24.56 10.08 3.19
C ASP A 450 -23.46 9.56 4.12
N TYR A 451 -22.33 10.27 4.19
CA TYR A 451 -21.16 9.87 4.96
C TYR A 451 -21.27 10.25 6.45
N ARG A 452 -22.37 9.83 7.11
CA ARG A 452 -22.69 10.20 8.51
C ARG A 452 -22.28 9.18 9.56
N ARG A 453 -21.51 8.16 9.21
CA ARG A 453 -21.10 7.11 10.14
C ARG A 453 -20.22 7.67 11.25
N VAL A 454 -20.70 7.66 12.51
CA VAL A 454 -19.97 8.09 13.70
C VAL A 454 -19.44 6.88 14.44
N ILE A 455 -18.12 6.79 14.59
CA ILE A 455 -17.48 5.63 15.19
C ILE A 455 -17.32 5.83 16.70
N GLN A 456 -17.80 4.85 17.48
CA GLN A 456 -17.60 4.79 18.92
C GLN A 456 -16.29 4.09 19.24
N PRO A 457 -15.44 4.64 20.14
CA PRO A 457 -14.21 3.99 20.53
C PRO A 457 -14.49 2.67 21.27
N ASP A 458 -13.81 1.59 20.88
CA ASP A 458 -13.94 0.32 21.59
C ASP A 458 -13.08 0.31 22.86
N PRO A 459 -13.70 0.08 24.05
CA PRO A 459 -12.99 -0.04 25.32
C PRO A 459 -11.88 -1.09 25.33
N ALA A 460 -11.92 -2.10 24.42
CA ALA A 460 -10.87 -3.11 24.30
C ALA A 460 -9.52 -2.53 23.91
N PHE A 461 -9.49 -1.38 23.21
CA PHE A 461 -8.24 -0.71 22.79
C PHE A 461 -7.63 0.20 23.86
N ARG A 462 -8.27 0.38 25.02
CA ARG A 462 -7.72 1.20 26.10
C ARG A 462 -6.37 0.68 26.57
N PRO A 463 -5.41 1.56 26.92
CA PRO A 463 -4.05 1.17 27.34
C PRO A 463 -4.00 0.24 28.57
N ASP A 464 -5.02 0.31 29.45
CA ASP A 464 -5.16 -0.52 30.66
C ASP A 464 -5.72 -1.94 30.35
N ARG A 465 -6.18 -2.18 29.14
CA ARG A 465 -6.72 -3.47 28.71
C ARG A 465 -5.68 -4.30 27.96
N ARG A 466 -5.78 -5.63 28.09
CA ARG A 466 -4.92 -6.56 27.37
C ARG A 466 -5.48 -6.82 25.97
N LEU A 467 -5.09 -5.99 25.01
CA LEU A 467 -5.40 -6.19 23.60
C LEU A 467 -4.46 -7.24 23.00
N LYS A 468 -5.02 -8.24 22.30
CA LYS A 468 -4.26 -9.21 21.52
C LYS A 468 -4.42 -8.87 20.05
N MET A 469 -3.34 -8.39 19.43
CA MET A 469 -3.30 -8.17 17.99
C MET A 469 -2.17 -8.96 17.37
N LYS A 470 -2.44 -9.55 16.20
CA LYS A 470 -1.45 -10.33 15.45
C LYS A 470 -1.69 -10.17 13.95
N VAL A 471 -0.64 -9.86 13.23
CA VAL A 471 -0.63 -9.84 11.77
C VAL A 471 -0.30 -11.22 11.23
N LEU A 472 -1.03 -11.68 10.24
CA LEU A 472 -0.91 -13.00 9.61
C LEU A 472 -0.58 -12.80 8.11
N GLY A 473 0.70 -12.64 7.81
CA GLY A 473 1.22 -12.44 6.45
C GLY A 473 0.64 -11.18 5.78
N MET A 474 0.19 -11.34 4.53
CA MET A 474 -0.54 -10.35 3.76
C MET A 474 -2.06 -10.43 3.93
N ASP A 475 -2.56 -11.47 4.63
CA ASP A 475 -3.94 -11.90 4.53
C ASP A 475 -4.87 -11.24 5.55
N SER A 476 -4.40 -11.04 6.78
CA SER A 476 -5.31 -10.59 7.84
C SER A 476 -4.62 -10.02 9.09
N ILE A 477 -5.43 -9.28 9.86
CA ILE A 477 -5.09 -8.82 11.20
C ILE A 477 -6.08 -9.47 12.17
N SER A 478 -5.58 -10.22 13.16
CA SER A 478 -6.39 -10.72 14.27
C SER A 478 -6.44 -9.69 15.39
N VAL A 479 -7.64 -9.36 15.85
CA VAL A 479 -7.90 -8.43 16.96
C VAL A 479 -8.74 -9.18 18.00
N ASN A 480 -8.14 -9.62 19.10
CA ASN A 480 -8.74 -10.49 20.11
C ASN A 480 -9.32 -11.79 19.50
N HIS A 481 -10.63 -11.84 19.27
CA HIS A 481 -11.35 -12.98 18.68
C HIS A 481 -11.82 -12.72 17.24
N ASP A 482 -11.70 -11.48 16.76
CA ASP A 482 -12.09 -11.07 15.42
C ASP A 482 -10.88 -11.13 14.47
N ALA A 483 -11.18 -11.27 13.19
CA ALA A 483 -10.19 -11.13 12.12
C ALA A 483 -10.64 -10.09 11.11
N ILE A 484 -9.72 -9.24 10.69
CA ILE A 484 -9.88 -8.33 9.56
C ILE A 484 -9.29 -9.03 8.36
N ASP A 485 -10.12 -9.41 7.40
CA ASP A 485 -9.69 -10.06 6.16
C ASP A 485 -9.24 -9.00 5.16
N LEU A 486 -7.98 -9.07 4.71
CA LEU A 486 -7.36 -8.11 3.79
C LEU A 486 -6.98 -8.75 2.45
N ARG A 487 -7.29 -10.03 2.22
CA ARG A 487 -6.89 -10.78 1.00
C ARG A 487 -7.44 -10.16 -0.28
N CYS A 488 -8.52 -9.42 -0.19
CA CYS A 488 -9.15 -8.75 -1.31
C CYS A 488 -8.65 -7.31 -1.54
N LEU A 489 -7.68 -6.83 -0.77
CA LEU A 489 -7.04 -5.53 -0.97
C LEU A 489 -5.78 -5.69 -1.85
N GLU A 490 -5.99 -5.80 -3.16
CA GLU A 490 -4.96 -6.12 -4.15
C GLU A 490 -3.88 -5.04 -4.29
N GLN A 491 -4.12 -3.83 -3.79
CA GLN A 491 -3.17 -2.72 -3.80
C GLN A 491 -2.24 -2.68 -2.57
N LEU A 492 -2.37 -3.62 -1.63
CA LEU A 492 -1.38 -3.84 -0.59
C LEU A 492 -0.17 -4.59 -1.19
N ALA A 493 0.96 -3.91 -1.29
CA ALA A 493 2.15 -4.42 -1.98
C ALA A 493 3.18 -5.07 -1.05
N ASP A 494 3.06 -4.86 0.28
CA ASP A 494 4.13 -5.25 1.22
C ASP A 494 3.57 -5.68 2.59
N PRO A 495 4.06 -6.78 3.19
CA PRO A 495 3.58 -7.22 4.50
C PRO A 495 3.80 -6.20 5.63
N GLU A 496 4.74 -5.27 5.49
CA GLU A 496 4.94 -4.20 6.46
C GLU A 496 3.85 -3.13 6.40
N GLN A 497 3.07 -3.04 5.29
CA GLN A 497 1.85 -2.22 5.25
C GLN A 497 0.78 -2.82 6.17
N ILE A 498 0.66 -4.15 6.24
CA ILE A 498 -0.28 -4.80 7.17
C ILE A 498 0.13 -4.56 8.63
N GLN A 499 1.43 -4.55 8.92
CA GLN A 499 1.94 -4.18 10.25
C GLN A 499 1.57 -2.72 10.57
N ALA A 500 1.71 -1.82 9.61
CA ALA A 500 1.32 -0.41 9.78
C ALA A 500 -0.20 -0.27 9.94
N LEU A 501 -1.03 -0.99 9.16
CA LEU A 501 -2.49 -1.00 9.32
C LEU A 501 -2.91 -1.45 10.72
N SER A 502 -2.27 -2.49 11.26
CA SER A 502 -2.50 -2.94 12.63
C SER A 502 -2.18 -1.85 13.66
N ALA A 503 -1.07 -1.15 13.48
CA ALA A 503 -0.69 -0.04 14.37
C ALA A 503 -1.59 1.19 14.21
N LEU A 504 -2.00 1.51 12.96
CA LEU A 504 -2.92 2.60 12.65
C LEU A 504 -4.31 2.34 13.23
N LEU A 505 -4.82 1.12 13.17
CA LEU A 505 -6.08 0.76 13.82
C LEU A 505 -6.03 1.04 15.33
N CYS A 506 -4.93 0.66 16.01
CA CYS A 506 -4.75 1.02 17.40
C CYS A 506 -4.67 2.54 17.63
N TYR A 507 -4.04 3.26 16.71
CA TYR A 507 -3.89 4.71 16.79
C TYR A 507 -5.25 5.40 16.67
N VAL A 508 -6.06 5.08 15.67
CA VAL A 508 -7.38 5.70 15.46
C VAL A 508 -8.33 5.37 16.60
N GLU A 509 -8.35 4.12 17.07
CA GLU A 509 -9.18 3.69 18.21
C GLU A 509 -8.83 4.40 19.51
N ARG A 510 -7.56 4.68 19.75
CA ARG A 510 -7.08 5.31 21.00
C ARG A 510 -7.09 6.83 20.97
N ARG A 511 -7.01 7.44 19.80
CA ARG A 511 -6.71 8.87 19.65
C ARG A 511 -7.75 9.65 18.88
N LEU A 512 -8.38 9.03 17.87
CA LEU A 512 -9.23 9.74 16.92
C LEU A 512 -10.71 9.40 17.07
N PHE A 513 -11.06 8.14 17.31
CA PHE A 513 -12.46 7.76 17.55
C PHE A 513 -12.95 8.37 18.85
N ASN A 514 -13.99 9.21 18.76
CA ASN A 514 -14.47 10.04 19.87
C ASN A 514 -16.00 10.01 20.05
N GLY A 515 -16.73 9.25 19.21
CA GLY A 515 -18.18 9.15 19.25
C GLY A 515 -18.92 10.41 18.81
N LYS A 516 -18.25 11.32 18.08
CA LYS A 516 -18.84 12.59 17.60
C LYS A 516 -18.55 12.85 16.14
N ASP A 517 -17.29 12.69 15.74
CA ASP A 517 -16.86 12.95 14.38
C ASP A 517 -17.20 11.75 13.49
N THR A 518 -17.52 12.03 12.22
CA THR A 518 -17.78 10.97 11.24
C THR A 518 -16.48 10.27 10.85
N LEU A 519 -16.60 9.03 10.35
CA LEU A 519 -15.45 8.29 9.86
C LEU A 519 -14.69 9.07 8.77
N HIS A 520 -15.40 9.73 7.87
CA HIS A 520 -14.82 10.60 6.85
C HIS A 520 -13.96 11.71 7.46
N GLN A 521 -14.49 12.47 8.43
CA GLN A 521 -13.74 13.54 9.12
C GLN A 521 -12.49 13.01 9.83
N ILE A 522 -12.61 11.85 10.47
CA ILE A 522 -11.50 11.20 11.18
C ILE A 522 -10.40 10.77 10.18
N MET A 523 -10.80 10.23 9.03
CA MET A 523 -9.81 9.84 8.00
C MET A 523 -9.12 11.04 7.36
N ASP A 524 -9.82 12.15 7.13
CA ASP A 524 -9.21 13.41 6.70
C ASP A 524 -8.19 13.95 7.71
N GLN A 525 -8.50 13.84 9.01
CA GLN A 525 -7.56 14.20 10.05
C GLN A 525 -6.34 13.29 10.03
N LEU A 526 -6.54 11.97 9.93
CA LEU A 526 -5.47 10.99 9.89
C LEU A 526 -4.57 11.21 8.67
N ASP A 527 -5.14 11.47 7.50
CA ASP A 527 -4.38 11.73 6.28
C ASP A 527 -3.48 12.96 6.42
N LYS A 528 -3.99 14.05 7.00
CA LYS A 528 -3.20 15.25 7.32
C LYS A 528 -2.05 14.95 8.30
N GLU A 529 -2.30 14.14 9.32
CA GLU A 529 -1.27 13.74 10.29
C GLU A 529 -0.19 12.88 9.62
N LEU A 530 -0.57 11.89 8.80
CA LEU A 530 0.33 11.02 8.04
C LEU A 530 1.13 11.83 6.99
N SER A 531 0.50 12.76 6.30
CA SER A 531 1.17 13.61 5.32
C SER A 531 2.23 14.52 5.96
N THR A 532 1.98 14.99 7.20
CA THR A 532 2.87 15.92 7.90
C THR A 532 3.99 15.21 8.66
N ARG A 533 3.67 14.11 9.35
CA ARG A 533 4.56 13.45 10.32
C ARG A 533 4.95 12.02 9.91
N GLY A 534 4.36 11.50 8.82
CA GLY A 534 4.62 10.15 8.38
C GLY A 534 4.30 9.09 9.46
N LEU A 535 4.99 7.98 9.40
CA LEU A 535 4.84 6.88 10.37
C LEU A 535 5.25 7.25 11.81
N GLU A 536 5.90 8.40 12.04
CA GLU A 536 6.30 8.84 13.39
C GLU A 536 5.09 9.09 14.32
N ILE A 537 3.87 9.27 13.79
CA ILE A 537 2.64 9.32 14.61
C ILE A 537 2.42 8.04 15.42
N LEU A 538 2.93 6.91 14.93
CA LEU A 538 2.84 5.59 15.56
C LEU A 538 3.91 5.34 16.63
N SER A 539 4.72 6.34 16.92
CA SER A 539 5.77 6.23 17.95
C SER A 539 5.15 6.14 19.34
N GLU A 540 5.43 5.07 20.06
CA GLU A 540 5.04 4.88 21.47
C GLU A 540 6.23 5.07 22.40
N GLY A 541 6.16 6.06 23.31
CA GLY A 541 7.26 6.38 24.22
C GLY A 541 8.57 6.73 23.52
N GLY A 542 8.49 7.40 22.36
CA GLY A 542 9.65 7.77 21.55
C GLY A 542 10.27 6.62 20.75
N ARG A 543 9.55 5.50 20.59
CA ARG A 543 10.03 4.32 19.85
C ARG A 543 9.05 3.96 18.75
N LEU A 544 9.58 3.84 17.55
CA LEU A 544 8.86 3.37 16.37
C LEU A 544 9.24 1.91 16.08
N ALA A 545 8.25 1.09 15.72
CA ALA A 545 8.53 -0.29 15.30
C ALA A 545 9.40 -0.31 14.04
N PRO A 546 10.35 -1.26 13.88
CA PRO A 546 11.29 -1.27 12.75
C PRO A 546 10.71 -1.76 11.43
N ASN A 547 9.52 -2.33 11.43
CA ASN A 547 8.91 -3.10 10.34
C ASN A 547 7.55 -2.54 9.91
N LEU A 548 7.46 -1.24 9.72
CA LEU A 548 6.25 -0.57 9.19
C LEU A 548 6.54 0.02 7.82
N ALA A 549 5.60 -0.16 6.88
CA ALA A 549 5.57 0.56 5.61
C ALA A 549 4.25 1.33 5.49
N MET A 550 4.30 2.53 4.93
CA MET A 550 3.15 3.42 4.81
C MET A 550 2.08 2.81 3.88
N PRO A 551 0.86 2.51 4.35
CA PRO A 551 -0.28 2.27 3.49
C PRO A 551 -0.86 3.60 3.01
N ARG A 552 -1.60 3.61 1.91
CA ARG A 552 -2.40 4.78 1.51
C ARG A 552 -3.62 4.90 2.44
N ILE A 553 -4.23 6.07 2.46
CA ILE A 553 -5.43 6.30 3.29
C ILE A 553 -6.58 5.38 2.86
N GLN A 554 -6.65 4.99 1.58
CA GLN A 554 -7.64 4.06 1.03
C GLN A 554 -7.54 2.67 1.69
N GLU A 555 -6.32 2.13 1.87
CA GLU A 555 -6.12 0.85 2.54
C GLU A 555 -6.41 0.95 4.04
N VAL A 556 -6.11 2.08 4.69
CA VAL A 556 -6.48 2.31 6.10
C VAL A 556 -7.98 2.29 6.26
N TYR A 557 -8.69 3.01 5.40
CA TYR A 557 -10.15 3.06 5.38
C TYR A 557 -10.75 1.67 5.15
N ALA A 558 -10.24 0.96 4.13
CA ALA A 558 -10.68 -0.38 3.80
C ALA A 558 -10.44 -1.39 4.95
N CYS A 559 -9.32 -1.26 5.67
CA CYS A 559 -9.02 -2.07 6.86
C CYS A 559 -10.04 -1.82 7.98
N ILE A 560 -10.34 -0.55 8.28
CA ILE A 560 -11.32 -0.18 9.31
C ILE A 560 -12.72 -0.71 8.95
N ASN A 561 -13.15 -0.54 7.70
CA ASN A 561 -14.47 -1.00 7.24
C ASN A 561 -14.64 -2.54 7.28
N ARG A 562 -13.55 -3.29 7.24
CA ARG A 562 -13.57 -4.76 7.35
C ARG A 562 -13.45 -5.26 8.79
N PHE A 563 -13.24 -4.36 9.76
CA PHE A 563 -13.16 -4.74 11.17
C PHE A 563 -14.56 -5.08 11.72
N ARG A 564 -14.81 -6.38 11.97
CA ARG A 564 -16.10 -6.86 12.50
C ARG A 564 -16.44 -6.26 13.87
N GLY A 565 -15.44 -5.95 14.68
CA GLY A 565 -15.59 -5.32 15.99
C GLY A 565 -15.85 -3.81 15.96
N LEU A 566 -15.89 -3.16 14.77
CA LEU A 566 -16.15 -1.72 14.63
C LEU A 566 -17.52 -1.37 15.22
N LYS A 567 -17.54 -0.35 16.08
CA LYS A 567 -18.75 0.14 16.75
C LYS A 567 -19.21 1.47 16.15
N ILE A 568 -20.41 1.50 15.62
CA ILE A 568 -21.04 2.69 15.04
C ILE A 568 -22.23 3.10 15.86
#